data_a9a7e6c75d5b25a53fb8d6faff379c52
#
_entry.id   a9a7e6c75d5b25a53fb8d6faff379c52
#
_cell.length_a   1.000
_cell.length_b   1.000
_cell.length_c   1.000
_cell.angle_alpha   90.00
_cell.angle_beta   90.00
_cell.angle_gamma   90.00
#
_symmetry.space_group_name_H-M   'P 1'
#
loop_
_entity.id
_entity.type
_entity.pdbx_description
1 polymer ?
#
loop_
_entity_poly.entity_id
_entity_poly.type
_entity_poly.pdbx_seq_one_letter_code
_entity_poly.pdbx_strand_id
1 'polypeptide(L)'
;MSRTVLLPSLIPSLIFCSQALSSPLVNLTVHQSLVASLVNIPVVETRPVNQTTADGVCVEGDATVRGLVTGALNAEDGGTGLLLKMETKTLTSSRQSTWPRRNIFISFDWDITTQTKTYKRLALRTDGVASGDAMAYSESSIAYGPINAQANGLFPRLTAAMALRAAQREIYGRHDQSVIDANQSVGSQLAASLDQQVEAMLAPIKESFARFFEGPIVKRKLLGGAVGFGGDEIVAQVRVEEIEPQQGSVVSPLVVTELEPVAAEIHPKALENLIAKTFGGAVFSDMELIEMMFDQALPIDSVDDVHQKAEELLVHFDETKPIALTFNADEIVVVARGHRVETLGRSWTNIDIKRVFKIQKDNGKILLSFMEPWSIAGRDGSAIDPVYSKHMIARLDEILPQGEIDISGVEIGRGLPVKLKLSSIRASDQSLLTTMSASVK
;
A
#
# COMPACT_ATOMS: atom_id res chain seq x y z
N MET A 1 25.84 6.72 -3.53
CA MET A 1 24.85 6.52 -2.42
C MET A 1 23.73 7.51 -2.67
N SER A 2 22.57 7.02 -3.11
CA SER A 2 21.44 7.87 -3.47
C SER A 2 20.78 8.40 -2.19
N ARG A 3 20.93 9.68 -1.88
CA ARG A 3 20.17 10.35 -0.82
C ARG A 3 18.80 10.71 -1.40
N THR A 4 17.80 9.95 -1.02
CA THR A 4 16.41 10.15 -1.43
C THR A 4 15.82 11.30 -0.61
N VAL A 5 15.31 12.31 -1.27
CA VAL A 5 14.67 13.50 -0.69
C VAL A 5 13.51 13.16 0.23
N LEU A 6 13.53 13.77 1.39
CA LEU A 6 12.62 13.52 2.49
C LEU A 6 11.24 14.19 2.36
N LEU A 7 11.10 15.29 1.62
CA LEU A 7 9.82 16.01 1.55
C LEU A 7 8.74 15.32 0.69
N PRO A 8 9.01 14.80 -0.51
CA PRO A 8 8.02 13.97 -1.23
C PRO A 8 7.82 12.59 -0.63
N SER A 9 8.77 12.07 0.17
CA SER A 9 8.65 10.78 0.84
C SER A 9 8.02 10.84 2.23
N LEU A 10 7.87 12.03 2.83
CA LEU A 10 7.24 12.22 4.14
C LEU A 10 5.72 12.03 4.10
N ILE A 11 5.07 12.44 3.02
CA ILE A 11 3.61 12.30 2.89
C ILE A 11 3.17 10.84 2.75
N PRO A 12 3.82 9.96 1.95
CA PRO A 12 3.47 8.54 1.92
C PRO A 12 3.72 7.79 3.23
N SER A 13 4.72 8.24 4.01
CA SER A 13 5.03 7.63 5.32
C SER A 13 4.03 8.01 6.42
N LEU A 14 3.22 9.06 6.19
CA LEU A 14 2.19 9.54 7.12
C LEU A 14 0.85 8.80 6.97
N ILE A 15 0.71 7.95 5.96
CA ILE A 15 -0.58 7.45 5.51
C ILE A 15 -1.04 6.15 6.19
N PHE A 16 -0.66 5.85 7.42
CA PHE A 16 -1.25 4.68 8.09
C PHE A 16 -1.43 4.90 9.59
N CYS A 17 -2.67 5.00 10.13
CA CYS A 17 -2.96 4.73 11.54
C CYS A 17 -4.24 5.24 12.21
N SER A 18 -4.85 4.44 13.11
CA SER A 18 -5.99 4.82 13.91
C SER A 18 -6.40 4.12 15.20
N GLN A 19 -7.06 4.36 16.03
CA GLN A 19 -8.31 4.37 16.86
C GLN A 19 -8.13 4.74 18.33
N ALA A 20 -9.00 5.48 18.83
CA ALA A 20 -9.89 5.74 19.95
C ALA A 20 -9.68 7.05 20.76
N LEU A 21 -10.70 7.92 20.75
CA LEU A 21 -11.16 8.88 21.80
C LEU A 21 -10.32 10.13 22.13
N SER A 22 -9.38 10.51 21.33
CA SER A 22 -8.82 11.88 21.27
C SER A 22 -8.88 12.37 19.84
N SER A 23 -8.75 13.67 19.58
CA SER A 23 -8.58 14.13 18.19
C SER A 23 -7.39 13.37 17.59
N PRO A 24 -7.57 12.60 16.51
CA PRO A 24 -6.47 11.84 15.97
C PRO A 24 -5.40 12.79 15.47
N LEU A 25 -4.15 12.49 15.78
CA LEU A 25 -3.02 13.20 15.22
C LEU A 25 -2.94 13.00 13.72
N VAL A 26 -3.33 11.81 13.25
CA VAL A 26 -3.50 11.47 11.85
C VAL A 26 -4.70 10.54 11.72
N ASN A 27 -5.58 10.81 10.77
CA ASN A 27 -6.68 9.93 10.39
C ASN A 27 -6.59 9.72 8.88
N LEU A 28 -6.45 8.47 8.46
CA LEU A 28 -6.50 8.09 7.05
C LEU A 28 -7.69 7.19 6.81
N THR A 29 -8.43 7.45 5.77
CA THR A 29 -9.55 6.62 5.32
C THR A 29 -9.33 6.20 3.87
N VAL A 30 -9.49 4.92 3.60
CA VAL A 30 -9.34 4.31 2.27
C VAL A 30 -10.65 3.64 1.89
N HIS A 31 -11.19 3.98 0.73
CA HIS A 31 -12.44 3.40 0.22
C HIS A 31 -12.19 2.03 -0.42
N GLN A 32 -13.18 1.13 -0.31
CA GLN A 32 -13.11 -0.22 -0.86
C GLN A 32 -12.80 -0.26 -2.36
N SER A 33 -13.24 0.72 -3.15
CA SER A 33 -12.96 0.75 -4.59
C SER A 33 -11.47 0.72 -4.93
N LEU A 34 -10.63 1.36 -4.10
CA LEU A 34 -9.18 1.30 -4.27
C LEU A 34 -8.65 -0.11 -4.02
N VAL A 35 -9.09 -0.75 -2.96
CA VAL A 35 -8.71 -2.13 -2.63
C VAL A 35 -9.16 -3.08 -3.73
N ALA A 36 -10.41 -2.96 -4.19
CA ALA A 36 -10.95 -3.76 -5.29
C ALA A 36 -10.14 -3.58 -6.58
N SER A 37 -9.73 -2.35 -6.91
CA SER A 37 -8.94 -2.06 -8.11
C SER A 37 -7.54 -2.68 -8.08
N LEU A 38 -6.95 -2.82 -6.88
CA LEU A 38 -5.64 -3.44 -6.66
C LEU A 38 -5.65 -4.96 -6.78
N VAL A 39 -6.78 -5.58 -6.45
CA VAL A 39 -6.89 -7.05 -6.30
C VAL A 39 -7.68 -7.70 -7.42
N ASN A 40 -8.21 -6.94 -8.37
CA ASN A 40 -8.96 -7.47 -9.50
C ASN A 40 -8.01 -8.11 -10.55
N ILE A 41 -7.57 -9.35 -10.28
CA ILE A 41 -6.53 -10.03 -11.04
C ILE A 41 -7.13 -11.22 -11.81
N PRO A 42 -7.08 -11.21 -13.15
CA PRO A 42 -7.50 -12.38 -13.93
C PRO A 42 -6.52 -13.54 -13.76
N VAL A 43 -7.05 -14.74 -13.60
CA VAL A 43 -6.29 -15.98 -13.54
C VAL A 43 -6.54 -16.77 -14.83
N VAL A 44 -5.49 -17.01 -15.58
CA VAL A 44 -5.52 -17.87 -16.78
C VAL A 44 -4.27 -18.74 -16.77
N GLU A 45 -4.44 -20.03 -16.63
CA GLU A 45 -3.35 -20.97 -16.61
C GLU A 45 -3.72 -22.27 -17.33
N THR A 46 -2.79 -22.83 -18.10
CA THR A 46 -2.93 -24.17 -18.69
C THR A 46 -1.75 -25.00 -18.23
N ARG A 47 -2.04 -26.18 -17.70
CA ARG A 47 -1.04 -27.15 -17.24
C ARG A 47 -1.27 -28.51 -17.89
N PRO A 48 -0.21 -29.19 -18.34
CA PRO A 48 -0.34 -30.59 -18.76
C PRO A 48 -0.64 -31.47 -17.55
N VAL A 49 -1.51 -32.43 -17.73
CA VAL A 49 -1.85 -33.47 -16.76
C VAL A 49 -1.21 -34.75 -17.25
N ASN A 50 -0.08 -35.15 -16.66
CA ASN A 50 0.61 -36.40 -16.98
C ASN A 50 0.86 -37.14 -15.66
N GLN A 51 0.09 -38.15 -15.39
CA GLN A 51 0.21 -38.96 -14.18
C GLN A 51 0.18 -40.44 -14.52
N THR A 52 1.02 -41.20 -13.84
CA THR A 52 0.95 -42.67 -13.86
C THR A 52 0.77 -43.13 -12.42
N THR A 53 -0.35 -43.82 -12.17
CA THR A 53 -0.61 -44.35 -10.83
C THR A 53 0.21 -45.62 -10.58
N ALA A 54 0.33 -46.03 -9.31
CA ALA A 54 1.02 -47.27 -8.92
C ALA A 54 0.44 -48.52 -9.59
N ASP A 55 -0.82 -48.48 -9.95
CA ASP A 55 -1.53 -49.57 -10.64
C ASP A 55 -1.35 -49.56 -12.18
N GLY A 56 -0.47 -48.69 -12.68
CA GLY A 56 -0.14 -48.60 -14.09
C GLY A 56 -1.24 -47.93 -14.93
N VAL A 57 -2.07 -47.10 -14.34
CA VAL A 57 -3.03 -46.24 -15.04
C VAL A 57 -2.30 -44.95 -15.47
N CYS A 58 -2.25 -44.70 -16.76
CA CYS A 58 -1.71 -43.45 -17.32
C CYS A 58 -2.85 -42.48 -17.59
N VAL A 59 -2.67 -41.24 -17.15
CA VAL A 59 -3.59 -40.13 -17.43
C VAL A 59 -2.79 -39.06 -18.16
N GLU A 60 -3.20 -38.70 -19.37
CA GLU A 60 -2.57 -37.68 -20.20
C GLU A 60 -3.62 -36.66 -20.65
N GLY A 61 -3.31 -35.38 -20.58
CA GLY A 61 -4.23 -34.33 -21.00
C GLY A 61 -3.80 -32.95 -20.58
N ASP A 62 -4.72 -31.99 -20.65
CA ASP A 62 -4.53 -30.62 -20.29
C ASP A 62 -5.61 -30.15 -19.31
N ALA A 63 -5.21 -29.36 -18.34
CA ALA A 63 -6.11 -28.64 -17.43
C ALA A 63 -5.95 -27.14 -17.68
N THR A 64 -7.04 -26.47 -18.02
CA THR A 64 -7.10 -25.01 -18.18
C THR A 64 -7.92 -24.41 -17.03
N VAL A 65 -7.30 -23.53 -16.29
CA VAL A 65 -7.93 -22.75 -15.22
C VAL A 65 -8.19 -21.33 -15.74
N ARG A 66 -9.41 -20.85 -15.59
CA ARG A 66 -9.78 -19.45 -15.86
C ARG A 66 -10.58 -18.92 -14.69
N GLY A 67 -10.26 -17.70 -14.25
CA GLY A 67 -10.94 -17.12 -13.11
C GLY A 67 -10.59 -15.67 -12.85
N LEU A 68 -11.04 -15.20 -11.70
CA LEU A 68 -10.83 -13.83 -11.24
C LEU A 68 -10.59 -13.86 -9.73
N VAL A 69 -9.57 -13.13 -9.29
CA VAL A 69 -9.37 -12.81 -7.87
C VAL A 69 -9.93 -11.42 -7.62
N THR A 70 -10.79 -11.29 -6.63
CA THR A 70 -11.37 -10.02 -6.18
C THR A 70 -11.07 -9.81 -4.71
N GLY A 71 -10.96 -8.54 -4.28
CA GLY A 71 -10.76 -8.16 -2.88
C GLY A 71 -11.91 -7.33 -2.36
N ALA A 72 -12.32 -7.58 -1.13
CA ALA A 72 -13.29 -6.79 -0.41
C ALA A 72 -12.82 -6.51 1.01
N LEU A 73 -13.08 -5.30 1.51
CA LEU A 73 -12.86 -4.99 2.91
C LEU A 73 -13.81 -5.82 3.78
N ASN A 74 -13.38 -6.13 4.98
CA ASN A 74 -14.15 -6.85 5.98
C ASN A 74 -13.87 -6.25 7.36
N ALA A 75 -14.91 -6.11 8.17
CA ALA A 75 -14.75 -5.71 9.56
C ALA A 75 -14.00 -6.81 10.33
N GLU A 76 -13.00 -6.42 11.11
CA GLU A 76 -12.22 -7.33 11.94
C GLU A 76 -11.93 -6.70 13.30
N ASP A 77 -12.03 -7.46 14.38
CA ASP A 77 -11.76 -6.98 15.73
C ASP A 77 -10.30 -6.55 15.90
N GLY A 78 -10.11 -5.27 16.20
CA GLY A 78 -8.79 -4.67 16.44
C GLY A 78 -7.93 -4.48 15.18
N GLY A 79 -8.53 -4.50 13.98
CA GLY A 79 -7.80 -4.34 12.74
C GLY A 79 -8.69 -3.97 11.56
N THR A 80 -8.08 -3.95 10.37
CA THR A 80 -8.78 -3.87 9.08
C THR A 80 -8.62 -5.21 8.38
N GLY A 81 -9.74 -5.86 8.07
CA GLY A 81 -9.78 -7.12 7.35
C GLY A 81 -9.84 -6.91 5.84
N LEU A 82 -9.24 -7.83 5.09
CA LEU A 82 -9.38 -7.97 3.65
C LEU A 82 -9.76 -9.41 3.34
N LEU A 83 -10.89 -9.59 2.68
CA LEU A 83 -11.33 -10.87 2.16
C LEU A 83 -10.96 -10.96 0.67
N LEU A 84 -10.04 -11.87 0.35
CA LEU A 84 -9.74 -12.25 -1.02
C LEU A 84 -10.68 -13.37 -1.43
N LYS A 85 -11.32 -13.23 -2.59
CA LYS A 85 -12.19 -14.22 -3.20
C LYS A 85 -11.66 -14.54 -4.60
N MET A 86 -11.34 -15.81 -4.85
CA MET A 86 -10.98 -16.30 -6.16
C MET A 86 -12.09 -17.21 -6.69
N GLU A 87 -12.69 -16.84 -7.79
CA GLU A 87 -13.65 -17.69 -8.51
C GLU A 87 -12.99 -18.22 -9.77
N THR A 88 -12.95 -19.54 -9.91
CA THR A 88 -12.31 -20.21 -11.04
C THR A 88 -13.21 -21.24 -11.66
N LYS A 89 -13.04 -21.41 -12.98
CA LYS A 89 -13.54 -22.54 -13.74
C LYS A 89 -12.35 -23.31 -14.31
N THR A 90 -12.21 -24.56 -13.89
CA THR A 90 -11.19 -25.48 -14.40
C THR A 90 -11.84 -26.42 -15.41
N LEU A 91 -11.25 -26.52 -16.57
CA LEU A 91 -11.60 -27.48 -17.61
C LEU A 91 -10.42 -28.43 -17.76
N THR A 92 -10.63 -29.72 -17.47
CA THR A 92 -9.63 -30.75 -17.67
C THR A 92 -10.14 -31.70 -18.74
N SER A 93 -9.39 -31.82 -19.83
CA SER A 93 -9.67 -32.81 -20.89
C SER A 93 -8.51 -33.80 -20.91
N SER A 94 -8.80 -35.04 -20.65
CA SER A 94 -7.75 -36.04 -20.50
C SER A 94 -8.16 -37.40 -21.03
N ARG A 95 -7.16 -38.18 -21.41
CA ARG A 95 -7.29 -39.60 -21.77
C ARG A 95 -6.70 -40.45 -20.65
N GLN A 96 -7.45 -41.38 -20.20
CA GLN A 96 -7.01 -42.43 -19.28
C GLN A 96 -6.75 -43.72 -20.06
N SER A 97 -5.63 -44.38 -19.77
CA SER A 97 -5.30 -45.69 -20.36
C SER A 97 -4.69 -46.63 -19.31
N THR A 98 -4.99 -47.91 -19.43
CA THR A 98 -4.47 -48.92 -18.53
C THR A 98 -4.37 -50.28 -19.20
N TRP A 99 -3.48 -51.12 -18.67
CA TRP A 99 -3.31 -52.51 -19.02
C TRP A 99 -3.68 -53.38 -17.82
N PRO A 100 -5.01 -53.65 -17.57
CA PRO A 100 -5.45 -54.46 -16.42
C PRO A 100 -4.91 -55.89 -16.48
N ARG A 101 -4.56 -56.37 -17.69
CA ARG A 101 -3.82 -57.63 -17.97
C ARG A 101 -2.90 -57.39 -19.17
N ARG A 102 -1.83 -58.16 -19.31
CA ARG A 102 -0.84 -58.00 -20.38
C ARG A 102 -1.43 -58.05 -21.81
N ASN A 103 -2.60 -58.64 -21.98
CA ASN A 103 -3.27 -58.80 -23.27
C ASN A 103 -4.54 -57.97 -23.43
N ILE A 104 -4.84 -57.08 -22.48
CA ILE A 104 -6.04 -56.23 -22.47
C ILE A 104 -5.58 -54.77 -22.28
N PHE A 105 -5.95 -53.90 -23.22
CA PHE A 105 -5.76 -52.46 -23.12
C PHE A 105 -7.11 -51.77 -23.08
N ILE A 106 -7.29 -50.86 -22.15
CA ILE A 106 -8.51 -50.05 -22.00
C ILE A 106 -8.09 -48.58 -22.04
N SER A 107 -8.82 -47.79 -22.83
CA SER A 107 -8.66 -46.35 -22.84
C SER A 107 -9.98 -45.63 -22.97
N PHE A 108 -10.11 -44.47 -22.36
CA PHE A 108 -11.28 -43.61 -22.50
C PHE A 108 -10.86 -42.15 -22.31
N ASP A 109 -11.59 -41.28 -22.99
CA ASP A 109 -11.47 -39.85 -22.82
C ASP A 109 -12.47 -39.38 -21.76
N TRP A 110 -12.13 -38.37 -21.02
CA TRP A 110 -13.02 -37.75 -20.05
C TRP A 110 -12.77 -36.27 -19.94
N ASP A 111 -13.85 -35.51 -19.73
CA ASP A 111 -13.80 -34.09 -19.51
C ASP A 111 -14.35 -33.79 -18.12
N ILE A 112 -13.56 -33.05 -17.33
CA ILE A 112 -13.97 -32.58 -16.01
C ILE A 112 -14.15 -31.09 -16.08
N THR A 113 -15.30 -30.58 -15.65
CA THR A 113 -15.51 -29.16 -15.41
C THR A 113 -15.67 -28.95 -13.92
N THR A 114 -14.79 -28.16 -13.32
CA THR A 114 -14.86 -27.82 -11.89
C THR A 114 -15.03 -26.33 -11.74
N GLN A 115 -16.03 -25.92 -10.97
CA GLN A 115 -16.19 -24.55 -10.49
C GLN A 115 -15.70 -24.48 -9.06
N THR A 116 -14.79 -23.55 -8.76
CA THR A 116 -14.22 -23.40 -7.41
C THR A 116 -14.32 -21.96 -6.94
N LYS A 117 -14.76 -21.81 -5.68
CA LYS A 117 -14.70 -20.54 -4.95
C LYS A 117 -13.70 -20.71 -3.81
N THR A 118 -12.63 -19.93 -3.85
CA THR A 118 -11.60 -19.94 -2.82
C THR A 118 -11.61 -18.61 -2.08
N TYR A 119 -11.51 -18.65 -0.77
CA TYR A 119 -11.52 -17.49 0.11
C TYR A 119 -10.27 -17.50 0.96
N LYS A 120 -9.66 -16.31 1.12
CA LYS A 120 -8.54 -16.10 2.04
C LYS A 120 -8.74 -14.80 2.79
N ARG A 121 -8.57 -14.84 4.11
CA ARG A 121 -8.65 -13.66 4.97
C ARG A 121 -7.26 -13.12 5.25
N LEU A 122 -7.13 -11.82 5.16
CA LEU A 122 -5.96 -11.07 5.61
C LEU A 122 -6.42 -10.06 6.65
N ALA A 123 -5.58 -9.82 7.66
CA ALA A 123 -5.82 -8.81 8.67
C ALA A 123 -4.61 -7.89 8.77
N LEU A 124 -4.84 -6.58 8.66
CA LEU A 124 -3.84 -5.56 8.91
C LEU A 124 -3.97 -5.09 10.35
N ARG A 125 -2.91 -5.28 11.13
CA ARG A 125 -2.81 -4.94 12.55
C ARG A 125 -1.56 -4.12 12.84
N THR A 126 -1.46 -3.62 14.05
CA THR A 126 -0.28 -2.82 14.49
C THR A 126 1.02 -3.61 14.50
N ASP A 127 0.94 -4.92 14.64
CA ASP A 127 2.05 -5.85 14.65
C ASP A 127 2.37 -6.46 13.28
N GLY A 128 1.59 -6.08 12.23
CA GLY A 128 1.85 -6.50 10.86
C GLY A 128 0.62 -6.97 10.10
N VAL A 129 0.87 -7.72 9.04
CA VAL A 129 -0.16 -8.34 8.20
C VAL A 129 -0.25 -9.82 8.56
N ALA A 130 -1.37 -10.22 9.16
CA ALA A 130 -1.70 -11.61 9.41
C ALA A 130 -2.46 -12.19 8.20
N SER A 131 -2.25 -13.48 7.94
CA SER A 131 -2.88 -14.21 6.85
C SER A 131 -3.44 -15.52 7.40
N GLY A 132 -4.71 -15.78 7.16
CA GLY A 132 -5.33 -17.09 7.44
C GLY A 132 -5.13 -18.06 6.29
N ASP A 133 -5.41 -19.34 6.52
CA ASP A 133 -5.38 -20.36 5.47
C ASP A 133 -6.51 -20.14 4.46
N ALA A 134 -6.23 -20.43 3.19
CA ALA A 134 -7.23 -20.37 2.14
C ALA A 134 -8.20 -21.55 2.26
N MET A 135 -9.49 -21.28 2.06
CA MET A 135 -10.56 -22.28 2.03
C MET A 135 -11.18 -22.35 0.65
N ALA A 136 -11.34 -23.53 0.10
CA ALA A 136 -11.93 -23.74 -1.22
C ALA A 136 -13.17 -24.61 -1.16
N TYR A 137 -14.15 -24.24 -1.97
CA TYR A 137 -15.38 -24.99 -2.22
C TYR A 137 -15.47 -25.27 -3.71
N SER A 138 -15.44 -26.55 -4.08
CA SER A 138 -15.43 -26.98 -5.48
C SER A 138 -16.66 -27.83 -5.80
N GLU A 139 -17.14 -27.65 -7.02
CA GLU A 139 -18.26 -28.41 -7.59
C GLU A 139 -17.85 -28.87 -8.98
N SER A 140 -17.76 -30.20 -9.16
CA SER A 140 -17.29 -30.82 -10.39
C SER A 140 -18.40 -31.57 -11.11
N SER A 141 -18.33 -31.58 -12.43
CA SER A 141 -19.06 -32.45 -13.30
C SER A 141 -18.10 -33.21 -14.21
N ILE A 142 -18.35 -34.49 -14.40
CA ILE A 142 -17.52 -35.39 -15.22
C ILE A 142 -18.35 -35.91 -16.39
N ALA A 143 -17.83 -35.75 -17.59
CA ALA A 143 -18.36 -36.31 -18.79
C ALA A 143 -17.38 -37.36 -19.33
N TYR A 144 -17.84 -38.57 -19.50
CA TYR A 144 -17.06 -39.67 -20.08
C TYR A 144 -17.26 -39.73 -21.58
N GLY A 145 -16.17 -39.78 -22.30
CA GLY A 145 -16.13 -40.06 -23.75
C GLY A 145 -16.25 -41.57 -24.02
N PRO A 146 -16.03 -41.95 -25.28
CA PRO A 146 -16.12 -43.36 -25.66
C PRO A 146 -15.05 -44.21 -24.98
N ILE A 147 -15.49 -45.29 -24.34
CA ILE A 147 -14.59 -46.27 -23.72
C ILE A 147 -14.18 -47.29 -24.79
N ASN A 148 -12.91 -47.46 -25.00
CA ASN A 148 -12.32 -48.39 -25.96
C ASN A 148 -11.59 -49.51 -25.23
N ALA A 149 -11.85 -50.77 -25.64
CA ALA A 149 -11.13 -51.91 -25.15
C ALA A 149 -10.55 -52.71 -26.30
N GLN A 150 -9.30 -53.07 -26.18
CA GLN A 150 -8.58 -53.92 -27.14
C GLN A 150 -8.03 -55.13 -26.41
N ALA A 151 -8.08 -56.28 -27.03
CA ALA A 151 -7.50 -57.51 -26.49
C ALA A 151 -6.74 -58.30 -27.56
N ASN A 152 -5.70 -58.99 -27.11
CA ASN A 152 -4.91 -59.89 -27.92
C ASN A 152 -5.08 -61.34 -27.39
N GLY A 153 -5.03 -62.36 -28.25
CA GLY A 153 -5.12 -63.75 -27.84
C GLY A 153 -6.09 -64.58 -28.70
N LEU A 154 -6.52 -65.75 -28.19
CA LEU A 154 -7.33 -66.72 -28.97
C LEU A 154 -8.73 -66.23 -29.32
N PHE A 155 -9.35 -65.37 -28.50
CA PHE A 155 -10.68 -64.82 -28.71
C PHE A 155 -10.71 -63.27 -28.48
N PRO A 156 -10.00 -62.49 -29.30
CA PRO A 156 -9.78 -61.08 -29.02
C PRO A 156 -11.04 -60.26 -28.98
N ARG A 157 -12.02 -60.50 -29.87
CA ARG A 157 -13.30 -59.74 -29.91
C ARG A 157 -14.18 -60.01 -28.67
N LEU A 158 -14.25 -61.26 -28.22
CA LEU A 158 -15.05 -61.63 -27.06
C LEU A 158 -14.40 -61.03 -25.76
N THR A 159 -13.10 -61.19 -25.65
CA THR A 159 -12.32 -60.67 -24.49
C THR A 159 -12.40 -59.14 -24.45
N ALA A 160 -12.30 -58.44 -25.57
CA ALA A 160 -12.48 -56.99 -25.64
C ALA A 160 -13.92 -56.58 -25.24
N ALA A 161 -14.97 -57.30 -25.72
CA ALA A 161 -16.34 -56.98 -25.38
C ALA A 161 -16.65 -57.22 -23.88
N MET A 162 -16.07 -58.25 -23.28
CA MET A 162 -16.19 -58.49 -21.82
C MET A 162 -15.44 -57.43 -21.03
N ALA A 163 -14.24 -57.06 -21.44
CA ALA A 163 -13.42 -56.00 -20.82
C ALA A 163 -14.13 -54.63 -20.90
N LEU A 164 -14.73 -54.32 -22.05
CA LEU A 164 -15.49 -53.10 -22.24
C LEU A 164 -16.69 -53.00 -21.26
N ARG A 165 -17.47 -54.07 -21.13
CA ARG A 165 -18.61 -54.10 -20.18
C ARG A 165 -18.15 -54.00 -18.74
N ALA A 166 -17.04 -54.62 -18.39
CA ALA A 166 -16.45 -54.52 -17.05
C ALA A 166 -15.97 -53.09 -16.77
N ALA A 167 -15.23 -52.49 -17.72
CA ALA A 167 -14.77 -51.11 -17.61
C ALA A 167 -15.94 -50.13 -17.49
N GLN A 168 -16.98 -50.27 -18.31
CA GLN A 168 -18.16 -49.41 -18.23
C GLN A 168 -18.81 -49.50 -16.84
N ARG A 169 -19.02 -50.72 -16.32
CA ARG A 169 -19.61 -50.91 -14.99
C ARG A 169 -18.74 -50.29 -13.88
N GLU A 170 -17.40 -50.42 -13.96
CA GLU A 170 -16.46 -49.87 -13.01
C GLU A 170 -16.44 -48.35 -13.06
N ILE A 171 -16.30 -47.76 -14.25
CA ILE A 171 -16.22 -46.29 -14.45
C ILE A 171 -17.52 -45.62 -13.99
N TYR A 172 -18.67 -46.10 -14.47
CA TYR A 172 -19.96 -45.52 -14.07
C TYR A 172 -20.33 -45.83 -12.60
N GLY A 173 -19.89 -46.94 -12.07
CA GLY A 173 -20.11 -47.30 -10.66
C GLY A 173 -19.27 -46.45 -9.67
N ARG A 174 -18.21 -45.86 -10.16
CA ARG A 174 -17.34 -44.95 -9.34
C ARG A 174 -17.55 -43.46 -9.63
N HIS A 175 -18.56 -43.13 -10.42
CA HIS A 175 -18.80 -41.73 -10.85
C HIS A 175 -18.84 -40.76 -9.67
N ASP A 176 -19.65 -41.02 -8.67
CA ASP A 176 -19.83 -40.16 -7.51
C ASP A 176 -18.52 -39.98 -6.72
N GLN A 177 -17.77 -41.09 -6.55
CA GLN A 177 -16.45 -41.00 -5.88
C GLN A 177 -15.45 -40.16 -6.71
N SER A 178 -15.45 -40.33 -8.03
CA SER A 178 -14.61 -39.55 -8.91
C SER A 178 -14.93 -38.05 -8.87
N VAL A 179 -16.19 -37.66 -8.72
CA VAL A 179 -16.63 -36.28 -8.51
C VAL A 179 -16.12 -35.74 -7.18
N ILE A 180 -16.24 -36.51 -6.10
CA ILE A 180 -15.72 -36.13 -4.77
C ILE A 180 -14.21 -35.92 -4.82
N ASP A 181 -13.48 -36.87 -5.41
CA ASP A 181 -12.01 -36.82 -5.54
C ASP A 181 -11.57 -35.60 -6.38
N ALA A 182 -12.28 -35.32 -7.48
CA ALA A 182 -12.03 -34.14 -8.30
C ALA A 182 -12.26 -32.83 -7.52
N ASN A 183 -13.36 -32.73 -6.77
CA ASN A 183 -13.65 -31.59 -5.93
C ASN A 183 -12.55 -31.34 -4.89
N GLN A 184 -12.12 -32.36 -4.18
CA GLN A 184 -11.09 -32.28 -3.16
C GLN A 184 -9.73 -31.93 -3.75
N SER A 185 -9.35 -32.59 -4.85
CA SER A 185 -8.06 -32.37 -5.50
C SER A 185 -7.95 -30.95 -6.06
N VAL A 186 -8.92 -30.50 -6.84
CA VAL A 186 -8.92 -29.16 -7.43
C VAL A 186 -9.04 -28.09 -6.35
N GLY A 187 -9.93 -28.29 -5.36
CA GLY A 187 -10.10 -27.36 -4.25
C GLY A 187 -8.81 -27.16 -3.45
N SER A 188 -8.16 -28.27 -3.06
CA SER A 188 -6.92 -28.20 -2.28
C SER A 188 -5.76 -27.57 -3.06
N GLN A 189 -5.64 -27.88 -4.36
CA GLN A 189 -4.61 -27.28 -5.22
C GLN A 189 -4.82 -25.78 -5.40
N LEU A 190 -6.06 -25.33 -5.61
CA LEU A 190 -6.35 -23.91 -5.76
C LEU A 190 -6.20 -23.14 -4.44
N ALA A 191 -6.57 -23.73 -3.30
CA ALA A 191 -6.32 -23.15 -2.00
C ALA A 191 -4.81 -22.98 -1.76
N ALA A 192 -4.02 -24.02 -1.95
CA ALA A 192 -2.56 -23.98 -1.81
C ALA A 192 -1.91 -22.97 -2.78
N SER A 193 -2.39 -22.90 -4.03
CA SER A 193 -1.90 -21.94 -5.01
C SER A 193 -2.22 -20.49 -4.59
N LEU A 194 -3.40 -20.22 -4.08
CA LEU A 194 -3.79 -18.92 -3.55
C LEU A 194 -2.92 -18.54 -2.33
N ASP A 195 -2.69 -19.48 -1.42
CA ASP A 195 -1.84 -19.28 -0.26
C ASP A 195 -0.42 -18.90 -0.68
N GLN A 196 0.17 -19.65 -1.60
CA GLN A 196 1.51 -19.38 -2.10
C GLN A 196 1.63 -18.04 -2.83
N GLN A 197 0.64 -17.70 -3.68
CA GLN A 197 0.64 -16.43 -4.41
C GLN A 197 0.48 -15.25 -3.46
N VAL A 198 -0.43 -15.35 -2.49
CA VAL A 198 -0.66 -14.29 -1.51
C VAL A 198 0.56 -14.10 -0.62
N GLU A 199 1.18 -15.17 -0.11
CA GLU A 199 2.41 -15.04 0.70
C GLU A 199 3.56 -14.41 -0.10
N ALA A 200 3.72 -14.77 -1.38
CA ALA A 200 4.72 -14.15 -2.24
C ALA A 200 4.45 -12.64 -2.45
N MET A 201 3.16 -12.25 -2.59
CA MET A 201 2.77 -10.84 -2.70
C MET A 201 2.91 -10.08 -1.37
N LEU A 202 2.65 -10.74 -0.24
CA LEU A 202 2.73 -10.14 1.08
C LEU A 202 4.18 -9.94 1.57
N ALA A 203 5.13 -10.73 1.10
CA ALA A 203 6.52 -10.64 1.54
C ALA A 203 7.11 -9.23 1.39
N PRO A 204 7.08 -8.55 0.22
CA PRO A 204 7.56 -7.18 0.07
C PRO A 204 6.69 -6.17 0.84
N ILE A 205 5.39 -6.44 1.02
CA ILE A 205 4.49 -5.58 1.79
C ILE A 205 4.86 -5.66 3.28
N LYS A 206 5.07 -6.87 3.82
CA LYS A 206 5.53 -7.09 5.20
C LYS A 206 6.87 -6.40 5.47
N GLU A 207 7.83 -6.50 4.54
CA GLU A 207 9.11 -5.82 4.65
C GLU A 207 8.95 -4.28 4.64
N SER A 208 8.16 -3.76 3.71
CA SER A 208 7.87 -2.33 3.62
C SER A 208 7.13 -1.83 4.86
N PHE A 209 6.16 -2.59 5.35
CA PHE A 209 5.43 -2.28 6.57
C PHE A 209 6.37 -2.23 7.79
N ALA A 210 7.21 -3.24 7.96
CA ALA A 210 8.19 -3.27 9.06
C ALA A 210 9.17 -2.09 8.99
N ARG A 211 9.65 -1.77 7.79
CA ARG A 211 10.64 -0.72 7.57
C ARG A 211 10.09 0.69 7.72
N PHE A 212 8.95 0.97 7.13
CA PHE A 212 8.42 2.34 7.01
C PHE A 212 7.33 2.65 8.03
N PHE A 213 6.69 1.62 8.58
CA PHE A 213 5.55 1.79 9.46
C PHE A 213 5.81 1.26 10.87
N GLU A 214 6.01 -0.04 11.05
CA GLU A 214 6.18 -0.65 12.37
C GLU A 214 7.37 -0.03 13.14
N GLY A 215 8.53 0.05 12.51
CA GLY A 215 9.73 0.63 13.12
C GLY A 215 9.57 2.10 13.47
N PRO A 216 9.33 3.00 12.49
CA PRO A 216 9.27 4.43 12.74
C PRO A 216 8.02 4.86 13.49
N ILE A 217 6.84 4.40 13.08
CA ILE A 217 5.57 4.95 13.55
C ILE A 217 5.10 4.23 14.82
N VAL A 218 5.06 2.89 14.81
CA VAL A 218 4.57 2.13 15.97
C VAL A 218 5.60 2.11 17.09
N LYS A 219 6.83 1.62 16.81
CA LYS A 219 7.86 1.44 17.84
C LYS A 219 8.49 2.74 18.30
N ARG A 220 8.89 3.61 17.36
CA ARG A 220 9.53 4.90 17.68
C ARG A 220 8.53 6.02 17.97
N LYS A 221 7.24 5.80 17.69
CA LYS A 221 6.18 6.80 17.89
C LYS A 221 6.53 8.15 17.26
N LEU A 222 7.04 8.16 16.03
CA LEU A 222 7.48 9.40 15.37
C LEU A 222 6.36 10.44 15.28
N LEU A 223 5.12 10.01 15.15
CA LEU A 223 3.94 10.89 15.10
C LEU A 223 3.43 11.29 16.49
N GLY A 224 4.05 10.78 17.58
CA GLY A 224 3.72 11.17 18.95
C GLY A 224 2.54 10.42 19.56
N GLY A 225 1.99 9.40 18.89
CA GLY A 225 0.78 8.71 19.32
C GLY A 225 0.83 7.20 19.23
N ALA A 226 -0.25 6.58 19.71
CA ALA A 226 -0.53 5.17 19.54
C ALA A 226 -1.27 4.95 18.21
N VAL A 227 -1.04 3.78 17.65
CA VAL A 227 -1.56 3.37 16.35
C VAL A 227 -2.68 2.38 16.55
N GLY A 228 -3.76 2.50 15.80
CA GLY A 228 -4.79 1.49 15.71
C GLY A 228 -5.38 1.41 14.29
N PHE A 229 -5.99 0.31 13.93
CA PHE A 229 -6.65 0.06 12.66
C PHE A 229 -8.13 -0.19 12.90
N GLY A 230 -8.96 0.17 11.95
CA GLY A 230 -10.40 -0.05 12.00
C GLY A 230 -11.03 0.08 10.64
N GLY A 231 -12.33 -0.02 10.58
CA GLY A 231 -13.08 0.11 9.34
C GLY A 231 -14.29 -0.80 9.31
N ASP A 232 -14.94 -0.79 8.17
CA ASP A 232 -16.09 -1.63 7.86
C ASP A 232 -15.95 -2.25 6.46
N GLU A 233 -17.04 -2.67 5.86
CA GLU A 233 -17.04 -3.25 4.50
C GLU A 233 -16.82 -2.20 3.39
N ILE A 234 -16.91 -0.91 3.71
CA ILE A 234 -16.83 0.19 2.73
C ILE A 234 -15.52 0.93 2.85
N VAL A 235 -15.01 1.11 4.08
CA VAL A 235 -13.81 1.90 4.34
C VAL A 235 -12.85 1.18 5.29
N ALA A 236 -11.57 1.25 4.95
CA ALA A 236 -10.48 0.97 5.88
C ALA A 236 -10.02 2.28 6.51
N GLN A 237 -9.85 2.27 7.81
CA GLN A 237 -9.40 3.43 8.56
C GLN A 237 -8.12 3.11 9.30
N VAL A 238 -7.31 4.14 9.33
CA VAL A 238 -6.06 4.09 10.05
C VAL A 238 -5.86 5.45 10.74
N ARG A 239 -5.66 5.54 12.09
CA ARG A 239 -5.58 6.79 12.89
C ARG A 239 -4.38 6.74 13.85
N VAL A 240 -3.65 7.78 14.11
CA VAL A 240 -2.68 7.94 15.21
C VAL A 240 -3.30 8.78 16.30
N GLU A 241 -3.21 8.35 17.53
CA GLU A 241 -3.82 9.02 18.68
C GLU A 241 -2.81 9.40 19.72
N GLU A 242 -3.02 10.55 20.31
CA GLU A 242 -2.20 11.00 21.42
C GLU A 242 -2.36 10.06 22.62
N ILE A 243 -1.25 9.78 23.33
CA ILE A 243 -1.22 8.81 24.45
C ILE A 243 -2.01 9.35 25.66
N GLU A 244 -2.16 10.68 25.77
CA GLU A 244 -2.97 11.33 26.80
C GLU A 244 -4.18 12.01 26.13
N PRO A 245 -5.37 11.39 26.15
CA PRO A 245 -6.53 11.94 25.48
C PRO A 245 -7.05 13.21 26.17
N GLN A 246 -7.13 14.30 25.43
CA GLN A 246 -7.96 15.43 25.84
C GLN A 246 -9.43 15.03 25.66
N GLN A 247 -10.20 15.10 26.75
CA GLN A 247 -11.62 14.76 26.74
C GLN A 247 -12.40 15.65 25.75
N GLY A 248 -13.07 15.05 24.79
CA GLY A 248 -14.23 15.67 24.17
C GLY A 248 -14.24 15.90 22.65
N SER A 249 -13.27 15.44 21.86
CA SER A 249 -13.37 15.61 20.42
C SER A 249 -14.09 14.43 19.74
N VAL A 250 -15.25 14.72 19.19
CA VAL A 250 -15.96 13.80 18.29
C VAL A 250 -15.28 13.86 16.95
N VAL A 251 -14.59 12.80 16.56
CA VAL A 251 -13.98 12.67 15.24
C VAL A 251 -15.06 12.38 14.23
N SER A 252 -15.32 13.33 13.34
CA SER A 252 -16.17 13.10 12.19
C SER A 252 -15.46 12.13 11.23
N PRO A 253 -16.13 11.10 10.69
CA PRO A 253 -15.55 10.22 9.70
C PRO A 253 -15.18 11.03 8.45
N LEU A 254 -14.00 10.78 7.90
CA LEU A 254 -13.59 11.38 6.64
C LEU A 254 -14.47 10.83 5.51
N VAL A 255 -14.96 11.72 4.68
CA VAL A 255 -15.77 11.35 3.51
C VAL A 255 -14.83 10.91 2.39
N VAL A 256 -14.96 9.66 1.98
CA VAL A 256 -14.29 9.08 0.80
C VAL A 256 -15.33 8.62 -0.20
N THR A 257 -14.97 8.64 -1.48
CA THR A 257 -15.82 8.23 -2.59
C THR A 257 -15.04 7.33 -3.54
N GLU A 258 -15.71 6.72 -4.51
CA GLU A 258 -15.04 5.93 -5.54
C GLU A 258 -14.05 6.77 -6.39
N LEU A 259 -14.33 8.06 -6.59
CA LEU A 259 -13.49 8.99 -7.35
C LEU A 259 -12.31 9.52 -6.54
N GLU A 260 -12.51 9.69 -5.23
CA GLU A 260 -11.52 10.13 -4.26
C GLU A 260 -11.42 9.07 -3.14
N PRO A 261 -10.81 7.92 -3.45
CA PRO A 261 -10.86 6.76 -2.56
C PRO A 261 -9.93 6.87 -1.36
N VAL A 262 -9.14 7.94 -1.24
CA VAL A 262 -8.26 8.17 -0.11
C VAL A 262 -8.48 9.56 0.45
N ALA A 263 -8.71 9.66 1.75
CA ALA A 263 -8.73 10.92 2.49
C ALA A 263 -7.84 10.83 3.71
N ALA A 264 -7.13 11.92 4.00
CA ALA A 264 -6.30 12.03 5.19
C ALA A 264 -6.56 13.34 5.93
N GLU A 265 -6.61 13.27 7.24
CA GLU A 265 -6.64 14.39 8.16
C GLU A 265 -5.37 14.35 9.00
N ILE A 266 -4.62 15.44 9.03
CA ILE A 266 -3.33 15.53 9.70
C ILE A 266 -3.34 16.72 10.66
N HIS A 267 -3.16 16.45 11.93
CA HIS A 267 -3.02 17.48 12.94
C HIS A 267 -1.60 18.06 12.93
N PRO A 268 -1.40 19.39 13.11
CA PRO A 268 -0.07 20.02 13.09
C PRO A 268 0.92 19.34 14.04
N LYS A 269 0.46 18.92 15.21
CA LYS A 269 1.29 18.24 16.21
C LYS A 269 1.93 16.93 15.72
N ALA A 270 1.26 16.17 14.82
CA ALA A 270 1.84 14.97 14.22
C ALA A 270 3.06 15.31 13.36
N LEU A 271 2.95 16.35 12.55
CA LEU A 271 4.04 16.83 11.72
C LEU A 271 5.17 17.45 12.58
N GLU A 272 4.82 18.24 13.58
CA GLU A 272 5.79 18.79 14.53
C GLU A 272 6.58 17.68 15.24
N ASN A 273 5.91 16.63 15.72
CA ASN A 273 6.56 15.49 16.36
C ASN A 273 7.51 14.74 15.41
N LEU A 274 7.05 14.51 14.18
CA LEU A 274 7.86 13.87 13.15
C LEU A 274 9.12 14.68 12.86
N ILE A 275 8.96 16.00 12.64
CA ILE A 275 10.05 16.92 12.33
C ILE A 275 10.99 17.05 13.53
N ALA A 276 10.47 17.13 14.76
CA ALA A 276 11.29 17.20 15.96
C ALA A 276 12.20 15.99 16.13
N LYS A 277 11.67 14.80 15.89
CA LYS A 277 12.44 13.55 15.98
C LYS A 277 13.41 13.32 14.82
N THR A 278 13.21 14.04 13.70
CA THR A 278 14.06 13.91 12.51
C THR A 278 15.14 15.01 12.47
N PHE A 279 14.79 16.21 12.87
CA PHE A 279 15.64 17.42 12.70
C PHE A 279 15.95 18.14 14.03
N GLY A 280 15.42 17.68 15.16
CA GLY A 280 15.70 18.28 16.46
C GLY A 280 17.21 18.31 16.75
N GLY A 281 17.76 19.49 17.05
CA GLY A 281 19.19 19.70 17.28
C GLY A 281 20.08 19.63 16.04
N ALA A 282 19.52 19.41 14.84
CA ALA A 282 20.30 19.40 13.61
C ALA A 282 20.74 20.80 13.21
N VAL A 283 21.85 20.87 12.48
CA VAL A 283 22.38 22.11 11.90
C VAL A 283 22.30 21.98 10.39
N PHE A 284 21.69 22.95 9.74
CA PHE A 284 21.61 23.02 8.28
C PHE A 284 22.10 24.35 7.78
N SER A 285 22.89 24.32 6.73
CA SER A 285 23.16 25.48 5.91
C SER A 285 22.02 25.78 4.94
N ASP A 286 21.95 26.97 4.42
CA ASP A 286 21.01 27.34 3.37
C ASP A 286 21.15 26.42 2.14
N MET A 287 22.36 26.04 1.75
CA MET A 287 22.61 25.12 0.65
C MET A 287 22.07 23.70 0.93
N GLU A 288 22.26 23.16 2.14
CA GLU A 288 21.71 21.86 2.52
C GLU A 288 20.18 21.87 2.55
N LEU A 289 19.58 23.00 2.97
CA LEU A 289 18.13 23.19 2.90
C LEU A 289 17.62 23.21 1.45
N ILE A 290 18.34 23.87 0.53
CA ILE A 290 18.02 23.88 -0.90
C ILE A 290 18.14 22.47 -1.49
N GLU A 291 19.25 21.77 -1.26
CA GLU A 291 19.45 20.40 -1.73
C GLU A 291 18.35 19.46 -1.21
N MET A 292 17.97 19.62 0.05
CA MET A 292 16.92 18.80 0.67
C MET A 292 15.54 19.10 0.08
N MET A 293 15.24 20.34 -0.30
CA MET A 293 13.95 20.72 -0.88
C MET A 293 13.80 20.28 -2.34
N PHE A 294 14.86 20.34 -3.14
CA PHE A 294 14.78 20.13 -4.58
C PHE A 294 15.28 18.77 -5.08
N ASP A 295 15.80 17.91 -4.19
CA ASP A 295 16.37 16.57 -4.54
C ASP A 295 17.43 16.59 -5.65
N GLN A 296 18.04 17.73 -5.88
CA GLN A 296 19.08 17.87 -6.87
C GLN A 296 20.21 18.68 -6.25
N ALA A 297 21.43 18.15 -6.35
CA ALA A 297 22.59 18.99 -6.24
C ALA A 297 22.45 20.07 -7.32
N LEU A 298 22.24 21.31 -6.92
CA LEU A 298 22.28 22.42 -7.88
C LEU A 298 23.62 22.34 -8.60
N PRO A 299 23.67 22.43 -9.94
CA PRO A 299 24.94 22.55 -10.63
C PRO A 299 25.57 23.86 -10.22
N ILE A 300 26.40 23.80 -9.22
CA ILE A 300 27.21 24.95 -8.80
C ILE A 300 28.33 25.05 -9.82
N ASP A 301 28.09 25.82 -10.86
CA ASP A 301 29.17 26.28 -11.72
C ASP A 301 30.09 27.16 -10.85
N SER A 302 31.18 26.56 -10.43
CA SER A 302 32.45 27.17 -9.96
C SER A 302 32.40 28.65 -9.57
N VAL A 303 31.78 29.00 -8.46
CA VAL A 303 31.95 30.27 -7.79
C VAL A 303 32.79 30.03 -6.55
N ASP A 304 33.79 30.86 -6.36
CA ASP A 304 34.80 30.76 -5.32
C ASP A 304 34.27 30.31 -3.96
N ASP A 305 34.57 29.08 -3.59
CA ASP A 305 34.20 28.36 -2.34
C ASP A 305 34.46 29.16 -1.04
N VAL A 306 35.33 30.15 -1.09
CA VAL A 306 35.76 30.93 0.08
C VAL A 306 34.81 32.10 0.38
N HIS A 307 34.20 32.70 -0.63
CA HIS A 307 33.24 33.79 -0.43
C HIS A 307 31.86 33.29 -0.03
N GLN A 308 31.42 32.10 -0.56
CA GLN A 308 30.16 31.50 -0.21
C GLN A 308 30.05 31.13 1.26
N LYS A 309 31.09 30.53 1.86
CA LYS A 309 31.09 30.15 3.29
C LYS A 309 30.95 31.31 4.26
N ALA A 310 31.40 32.51 3.88
CA ALA A 310 31.31 33.72 4.74
C ALA A 310 29.89 34.30 4.78
N GLU A 311 29.06 34.03 3.77
CA GLU A 311 27.67 34.50 3.62
C GLU A 311 26.63 33.45 3.95
N GLU A 312 27.07 32.22 4.20
CA GLU A 312 26.22 31.08 4.48
C GLU A 312 25.31 31.34 5.70
N LEU A 313 24.03 30.97 5.57
CA LEU A 313 23.09 31.00 6.68
C LEU A 313 23.06 29.63 7.34
N LEU A 314 23.55 29.55 8.59
CA LEU A 314 23.49 28.32 9.38
C LEU A 314 22.33 28.38 10.38
N VAL A 315 21.46 27.41 10.36
CA VAL A 315 20.36 27.30 11.31
C VAL A 315 20.57 26.05 12.18
N HIS A 316 20.85 26.28 13.47
CA HIS A 316 20.89 25.26 14.51
C HIS A 316 19.47 25.11 15.07
N PHE A 317 18.76 24.08 14.68
CA PHE A 317 17.38 23.88 15.08
C PHE A 317 17.23 23.57 16.58
N ASP A 318 16.10 24.00 17.15
CA ASP A 318 15.72 23.65 18.51
C ASP A 318 15.58 22.11 18.66
N GLU A 319 16.13 21.55 19.74
CA GLU A 319 16.14 20.09 19.95
C GLU A 319 14.75 19.49 20.09
N THR A 320 13.84 20.23 20.73
CA THR A 320 12.53 19.72 21.13
C THR A 320 11.41 20.14 20.18
N LYS A 321 11.50 21.34 19.64
CA LYS A 321 10.48 21.91 18.77
C LYS A 321 11.12 22.73 17.61
N PRO A 322 11.80 22.06 16.68
CA PRO A 322 12.51 22.73 15.57
C PRO A 322 11.57 23.47 14.63
N ILE A 323 10.33 23.00 14.49
CA ILE A 323 9.28 23.64 13.70
C ILE A 323 7.99 23.69 14.51
N ALA A 324 7.27 24.79 14.42
CA ALA A 324 5.89 24.93 14.88
C ALA A 324 5.00 25.17 13.66
N LEU A 325 3.86 24.47 13.63
CA LEU A 325 2.88 24.56 12.58
C LEU A 325 1.55 25.05 13.14
N THR A 326 0.92 25.98 12.43
CA THR A 326 -0.45 26.40 12.75
C THR A 326 -1.25 26.37 11.46
N PHE A 327 -2.40 25.72 11.49
CA PHE A 327 -3.35 25.70 10.41
C PHE A 327 -4.50 26.65 10.75
N ASN A 328 -4.76 27.57 9.86
CA ASN A 328 -5.92 28.44 9.88
C ASN A 328 -6.70 28.23 8.59
N ALA A 329 -7.89 28.78 8.47
CA ALA A 329 -8.70 28.62 7.26
C ALA A 329 -7.88 28.90 5.97
N ASP A 330 -7.52 27.83 5.26
CA ASP A 330 -6.71 27.80 4.04
C ASP A 330 -5.30 28.44 4.14
N GLU A 331 -4.79 28.61 5.37
CA GLU A 331 -3.43 29.07 5.62
C GLU A 331 -2.65 28.04 6.45
N ILE A 332 -1.36 27.91 6.12
CA ILE A 332 -0.37 27.13 6.87
C ILE A 332 0.70 28.10 7.34
N VAL A 333 0.81 28.32 8.63
CA VAL A 333 1.88 29.11 9.21
C VAL A 333 2.98 28.15 9.67
N VAL A 334 4.16 28.33 9.11
CA VAL A 334 5.36 27.56 9.45
C VAL A 334 6.31 28.47 10.21
N VAL A 335 6.72 28.04 11.39
CA VAL A 335 7.73 28.75 12.20
C VAL A 335 8.90 27.81 12.44
N ALA A 336 10.00 28.02 11.75
CA ALA A 336 11.26 27.35 12.02
C ALA A 336 11.92 27.99 13.26
N ARG A 337 12.26 27.18 14.24
CA ARG A 337 12.83 27.62 15.51
C ARG A 337 14.31 27.29 15.56
N GLY A 338 15.13 28.32 15.45
CA GLY A 338 16.56 28.23 15.62
C GLY A 338 16.95 28.42 17.10
N HIS A 339 17.58 27.42 17.71
CA HIS A 339 18.30 27.66 18.96
C HIS A 339 19.42 28.68 18.74
N ARG A 340 20.10 28.58 17.61
CA ARG A 340 21.13 29.53 17.14
C ARG A 340 21.03 29.67 15.63
N VAL A 341 21.17 30.89 15.16
CA VAL A 341 21.27 31.23 13.73
C VAL A 341 22.53 32.05 13.52
N GLU A 342 23.33 31.68 12.52
CA GLU A 342 24.61 32.31 12.20
C GLU A 342 24.62 32.80 10.76
N THR A 343 25.11 34.00 10.53
CA THR A 343 25.42 34.54 9.20
C THR A 343 26.37 35.73 9.33
N LEU A 344 27.17 35.97 8.30
CA LEU A 344 28.13 37.09 8.24
C LEU A 344 29.05 37.20 9.50
N GLY A 345 29.43 36.02 10.05
CA GLY A 345 30.31 35.95 11.23
C GLY A 345 29.67 36.39 12.55
N ARG A 346 28.34 36.55 12.58
CA ARG A 346 27.56 36.80 13.80
C ARG A 346 26.57 35.67 14.09
N SER A 347 26.17 35.60 15.34
CA SER A 347 25.20 34.61 15.78
C SER A 347 24.13 35.23 16.69
N TRP A 348 22.92 34.71 16.57
CA TRP A 348 21.76 35.03 17.41
C TRP A 348 21.20 33.76 17.99
N THR A 349 20.67 33.85 19.18
CA THR A 349 20.04 32.72 19.86
C THR A 349 18.52 32.89 19.92
N ASN A 350 17.80 31.77 19.95
CA ASN A 350 16.32 31.73 20.10
C ASN A 350 15.59 32.54 19.03
N ILE A 351 15.90 32.26 17.78
CA ILE A 351 15.33 32.94 16.61
C ILE A 351 14.18 32.13 16.03
N ASP A 352 13.05 32.80 15.78
CA ASP A 352 11.95 32.29 15.03
C ASP A 352 11.94 32.85 13.60
N ILE A 353 11.91 31.95 12.62
CA ILE A 353 11.82 32.25 11.18
C ILE A 353 10.45 31.80 10.70
N LYS A 354 9.60 32.78 10.36
CA LYS A 354 8.19 32.52 10.03
C LYS A 354 7.91 32.71 8.55
N ARG A 355 7.11 31.80 7.97
CA ARG A 355 6.50 31.93 6.64
C ARG A 355 5.02 31.55 6.69
N VAL A 356 4.21 32.25 5.88
CA VAL A 356 2.78 31.95 5.70
C VAL A 356 2.57 31.42 4.29
N PHE A 357 1.89 30.29 4.20
CA PHE A 357 1.49 29.63 2.96
C PHE A 357 -0.04 29.67 2.86
N LYS A 358 -0.56 30.06 1.72
CA LYS A 358 -2.02 30.02 1.43
C LYS A 358 -2.31 28.91 0.44
N ILE A 359 -3.33 28.12 0.76
CA ILE A 359 -3.85 27.08 -0.13
C ILE A 359 -4.91 27.71 -1.00
N GLN A 360 -4.72 27.65 -2.32
CA GLN A 360 -5.65 28.19 -3.29
C GLN A 360 -6.03 27.12 -4.32
N LYS A 361 -7.27 27.16 -4.79
CA LYS A 361 -7.73 26.32 -5.89
C LYS A 361 -8.09 27.20 -7.06
N ASP A 362 -7.32 27.09 -8.14
CA ASP A 362 -7.53 27.85 -9.36
C ASP A 362 -7.54 26.93 -10.58
N ASN A 363 -8.59 27.03 -11.40
CA ASN A 363 -8.74 26.28 -12.66
C ASN A 363 -8.45 24.76 -12.55
N GLY A 364 -8.85 24.16 -11.43
CA GLY A 364 -8.61 22.72 -11.16
C GLY A 364 -7.19 22.40 -10.67
N LYS A 365 -6.36 23.41 -10.47
CA LYS A 365 -5.03 23.31 -9.84
C LYS A 365 -5.14 23.60 -8.35
N ILE A 366 -4.23 23.00 -7.59
CA ILE A 366 -4.01 23.28 -6.17
C ILE A 366 -2.69 24.03 -6.08
N LEU A 367 -2.78 25.30 -5.69
CA LEU A 367 -1.62 26.18 -5.59
C LEU A 367 -1.28 26.40 -4.12
N LEU A 368 -0.02 26.27 -3.78
CA LEU A 368 0.53 26.71 -2.50
C LEU A 368 1.21 28.05 -2.73
N SER A 369 0.54 29.13 -2.32
CA SER A 369 0.99 30.51 -2.51
C SER A 369 1.72 31.01 -1.26
N PHE A 370 2.82 31.71 -1.41
CA PHE A 370 3.63 32.30 -0.32
C PHE A 370 4.09 33.72 -0.72
N MET A 371 3.12 34.62 -0.74
CA MET A 371 3.32 36.01 -1.17
C MET A 371 3.82 36.92 -0.04
N GLU A 372 3.65 36.51 1.21
CA GLU A 372 4.16 37.29 2.34
C GLU A 372 5.67 37.07 2.49
N PRO A 373 6.43 38.15 2.81
CA PRO A 373 7.86 38.05 3.05
C PRO A 373 8.14 37.18 4.29
N TRP A 374 9.33 36.63 4.38
CA TRP A 374 9.82 35.99 5.58
C TRP A 374 9.83 36.99 6.76
N SER A 375 9.44 36.49 7.93
CA SER A 375 9.53 37.25 9.19
C SER A 375 10.54 36.56 10.10
N ILE A 376 11.50 37.33 10.59
CA ILE A 376 12.59 36.85 11.46
C ILE A 376 12.61 37.71 12.72
N ALA A 377 12.51 37.08 13.88
CA ALA A 377 12.52 37.78 15.17
C ALA A 377 13.11 36.89 16.26
N GLY A 378 13.58 37.47 17.32
CA GLY A 378 13.87 36.76 18.56
C GLY A 378 12.58 36.18 19.14
N ARG A 379 12.66 34.99 19.74
CA ARG A 379 11.49 34.29 20.37
C ARG A 379 10.88 35.08 21.52
N ASP A 380 11.68 35.98 22.13
CA ASP A 380 11.24 36.96 23.14
C ASP A 380 10.59 38.21 22.54
N GLY A 381 10.45 38.30 21.22
CA GLY A 381 9.98 39.45 20.48
C GLY A 381 11.06 40.50 20.21
N SER A 382 12.30 40.23 20.54
CA SER A 382 13.41 41.14 20.24
C SER A 382 13.62 41.27 18.71
N ALA A 383 13.84 42.50 18.26
CA ALA A 383 14.17 42.75 16.86
C ALA A 383 15.63 42.40 16.57
N ILE A 384 15.87 41.74 15.47
CA ILE A 384 17.20 41.55 14.92
C ILE A 384 17.60 42.83 14.18
N ASP A 385 18.87 43.18 14.24
CA ASP A 385 19.41 44.32 13.49
C ASP A 385 18.95 44.26 12.01
N PRO A 386 18.35 45.32 11.46
CA PRO A 386 17.73 45.32 10.14
C PRO A 386 18.69 44.89 9.00
N VAL A 387 20.00 45.15 9.15
CA VAL A 387 20.99 44.77 8.13
C VAL A 387 21.09 43.24 8.03
N TYR A 388 21.18 42.57 9.17
CA TYR A 388 21.29 41.10 9.21
C TYR A 388 19.95 40.42 8.92
N SER A 389 18.84 40.96 9.44
CA SER A 389 17.51 40.46 9.12
C SER A 389 17.25 40.51 7.61
N LYS A 390 17.61 41.63 6.94
CA LYS A 390 17.47 41.76 5.49
C LYS A 390 18.35 40.76 4.73
N HIS A 391 19.58 40.51 5.19
CA HIS A 391 20.47 39.53 4.58
C HIS A 391 19.88 38.09 4.73
N MET A 392 19.46 37.71 5.94
CA MET A 392 18.82 36.39 6.16
C MET A 392 17.57 36.19 5.30
N ILE A 393 16.72 37.23 5.18
CA ILE A 393 15.54 37.18 4.33
C ILE A 393 15.93 36.96 2.86
N ALA A 394 16.94 37.68 2.37
CA ALA A 394 17.41 37.51 1.00
C ALA A 394 17.89 36.07 0.73
N ARG A 395 18.65 35.50 1.66
CA ARG A 395 19.11 34.10 1.55
C ARG A 395 17.92 33.10 1.59
N LEU A 396 16.94 33.31 2.45
CA LEU A 396 15.74 32.49 2.53
C LEU A 396 14.85 32.65 1.27
N ASP A 397 14.80 33.83 0.66
CA ASP A 397 14.10 34.03 -0.61
C ASP A 397 14.84 33.39 -1.80
N GLU A 398 16.14 33.12 -1.72
CA GLU A 398 16.84 32.25 -2.69
C GLU A 398 16.41 30.79 -2.56
N ILE A 399 16.20 30.30 -1.34
CA ILE A 399 15.73 28.92 -1.07
C ILE A 399 14.28 28.76 -1.50
N LEU A 400 13.42 29.68 -1.11
CA LEU A 400 11.99 29.66 -1.38
C LEU A 400 11.53 31.08 -1.77
N PRO A 401 11.69 31.47 -3.02
CA PRO A 401 11.29 32.78 -3.51
C PRO A 401 9.78 32.97 -3.39
N GLN A 402 9.35 34.22 -3.26
CA GLN A 402 7.92 34.55 -3.30
C GLN A 402 7.30 34.03 -4.59
N GLY A 403 6.14 33.38 -4.48
CA GLY A 403 5.50 32.78 -5.64
C GLY A 403 4.42 31.78 -5.31
N GLU A 404 4.16 30.91 -6.27
CA GLU A 404 3.16 29.85 -6.19
C GLU A 404 3.76 28.54 -6.66
N ILE A 405 3.46 27.47 -5.95
CA ILE A 405 3.83 26.09 -6.34
C ILE A 405 2.56 25.33 -6.67
N ASP A 406 2.48 24.79 -7.88
CA ASP A 406 1.42 23.88 -8.28
C ASP A 406 1.69 22.48 -7.66
N ILE A 407 0.87 22.12 -6.65
CA ILE A 407 0.97 20.83 -5.96
C ILE A 407 -0.09 19.83 -6.44
N SER A 408 -0.92 20.17 -7.42
CA SER A 408 -1.95 19.29 -7.97
C SER A 408 -1.37 18.06 -8.70
N GLY A 409 -0.14 18.15 -9.15
CA GLY A 409 0.59 17.07 -9.82
C GLY A 409 1.39 16.15 -8.89
N VAL A 410 1.38 16.41 -7.59
CA VAL A 410 2.15 15.60 -6.63
C VAL A 410 1.62 14.16 -6.62
N GLU A 411 2.44 13.25 -7.14
CA GLU A 411 2.18 11.81 -7.10
C GLU A 411 2.74 11.21 -5.81
N ILE A 412 1.86 10.56 -5.05
CA ILE A 412 2.22 9.85 -3.82
C ILE A 412 2.26 8.36 -4.13
N GLY A 413 3.21 7.64 -3.52
CA GLY A 413 3.33 6.19 -3.69
C GLY A 413 4.26 5.76 -4.83
N ARG A 414 5.40 6.42 -5.00
CA ARG A 414 6.45 6.00 -5.92
C ARG A 414 6.85 4.54 -5.63
N GLY A 415 6.66 3.64 -6.60
CA GLY A 415 6.90 2.20 -6.43
C GLY A 415 5.66 1.37 -6.07
N LEU A 416 4.54 1.99 -5.75
CA LEU A 416 3.27 1.29 -5.57
C LEU A 416 2.61 1.00 -6.94
N PRO A 417 1.79 -0.06 -7.04
CA PRO A 417 1.01 -0.38 -8.24
C PRO A 417 -0.10 0.65 -8.51
N VAL A 418 -0.36 1.54 -7.58
CA VAL A 418 -1.32 2.65 -7.68
C VAL A 418 -0.59 3.97 -7.60
N LYS A 419 -0.96 4.89 -8.47
CA LYS A 419 -0.60 6.30 -8.38
C LYS A 419 -1.71 7.04 -7.65
N LEU A 420 -1.39 7.63 -6.51
CA LEU A 420 -2.26 8.54 -5.80
C LEU A 420 -1.93 9.97 -6.22
N LYS A 421 -2.94 10.71 -6.64
CA LYS A 421 -2.82 12.11 -7.03
C LYS A 421 -3.65 12.97 -6.10
N LEU A 422 -3.07 14.03 -5.57
CA LEU A 422 -3.76 14.99 -4.72
C LEU A 422 -4.92 15.64 -5.49
N SER A 423 -6.14 15.47 -4.99
CA SER A 423 -7.38 16.03 -5.56
C SER A 423 -7.83 17.28 -4.84
N SER A 424 -7.68 17.30 -3.52
CA SER A 424 -7.94 18.48 -2.72
C SER A 424 -7.04 18.53 -1.49
N ILE A 425 -6.81 19.75 -1.03
CA ILE A 425 -6.19 20.05 0.25
C ILE A 425 -6.89 21.26 0.84
N ARG A 426 -7.15 21.23 2.14
CA ARG A 426 -7.76 22.32 2.89
C ARG A 426 -7.16 22.36 4.28
N ALA A 427 -6.73 23.53 4.70
CA ALA A 427 -6.42 23.76 6.11
C ALA A 427 -7.70 24.18 6.84
N SER A 428 -7.91 23.61 8.02
CA SER A 428 -8.90 24.06 9.00
C SER A 428 -8.15 24.52 10.26
N ASP A 429 -8.86 25.13 11.21
CA ASP A 429 -8.22 25.66 12.42
C ASP A 429 -7.46 24.63 13.27
N GLN A 430 -7.63 23.34 12.99
CA GLN A 430 -7.01 22.27 13.77
C GLN A 430 -6.29 21.19 12.95
N SER A 431 -6.59 21.08 11.65
CA SER A 431 -6.08 19.99 10.84
C SER A 431 -5.92 20.35 9.37
N LEU A 432 -5.10 19.60 8.68
CA LEU A 432 -4.95 19.60 7.22
C LEU A 432 -5.74 18.42 6.65
N LEU A 433 -6.78 18.70 5.89
CA LEU A 433 -7.60 17.72 5.20
C LEU A 433 -7.12 17.56 3.77
N THR A 434 -6.90 16.34 3.34
CA THR A 434 -6.49 16.01 1.97
C THR A 434 -7.36 14.92 1.39
N THR A 435 -7.73 15.02 0.11
CA THR A 435 -8.32 13.91 -0.65
C THR A 435 -7.46 13.59 -1.86
N MET A 436 -7.47 12.33 -2.29
CA MET A 436 -6.64 11.85 -3.37
C MET A 436 -7.46 10.96 -4.30
N SER A 437 -7.27 11.17 -5.60
CA SER A 437 -7.72 10.23 -6.64
C SER A 437 -6.67 9.14 -6.84
N ALA A 438 -7.11 7.98 -7.29
CA ALA A 438 -6.25 6.84 -7.55
C ALA A 438 -6.34 6.41 -9.02
N SER A 439 -5.20 6.02 -9.60
CA SER A 439 -5.13 5.36 -10.89
C SER A 439 -4.23 4.14 -10.80
N VAL A 440 -4.71 2.98 -11.25
CA VAL A 440 -3.93 1.76 -11.36
C VAL A 440 -3.03 1.86 -12.58
N LYS A 441 -1.76 1.43 -12.43
CA LYS A 441 -0.78 1.41 -13.53
C LYS A 441 -1.03 0.25 -14.47
#